data_ea7a081ef729670e6d0f5beaaed4781b
#
_entry.id   ea7a081ef729670e6d0f5beaaed4781b
#
_cell.length_a   1.000
_cell.length_b   1.000
_cell.length_c   1.000
_cell.angle_alpha   90.00
_cell.angle_beta   90.00
_cell.angle_gamma   90.00
#
_symmetry.space_group_name_H-M   'P 1'
#
loop_
_entity.id
_entity.type
_entity.pdbx_description
1 polymer ?
#
loop_
_entity_poly.entity_id
_entity_poly.type
_entity_poly.pdbx_seq_one_letter_code
_entity_poly.pdbx_strand_id
1 'polypeptide(L)'
;MIAPYRTLLFVPGHRVDWVDKALKTGADAIVLDLEDSVPSAEKEGARALVRQSIDHIRDTDASVGVLVRVNGLATRLTGADLEAVVGPGLDGIFAPKVERATDVLRYDALLDHFERRNGASGLQYVIPVETVPAIQNCREIALASPRVGAMIGPTAEHADIAREVGFEFTPEGLETLYLRSRVLLACREAGIHALTALWERLEDLDGLRTFAEFGRQLGFRGMVAIHPKHVVVINDVFSATADQIEFYEGMVTAYDAAAAAGAGALRYRGLHIDKAHYDKAVLWLDTARRAAR
;
A
#
# COMPACT_ATOMS: atom_id res chain seq x y z
N MET A 1 13.07 -0.05 0.23
CA MET A 1 11.88 0.21 -0.62
C MET A 1 10.79 -0.69 -0.07
N ILE A 2 9.63 -0.13 0.28
CA ILE A 2 8.47 -0.93 0.72
C ILE A 2 8.25 -2.08 -0.25
N ALA A 3 8.10 -3.30 0.28
CA ALA A 3 7.78 -4.46 -0.52
C ALA A 3 6.45 -4.24 -1.26
N PRO A 4 6.24 -4.84 -2.43
CA PRO A 4 4.99 -4.70 -3.17
C PRO A 4 3.87 -5.48 -2.47
N TYR A 5 3.40 -4.97 -1.33
CA TYR A 5 2.35 -5.60 -0.55
C TYR A 5 1.03 -5.65 -1.33
N ARG A 6 0.41 -6.85 -1.41
CA ARG A 6 -0.94 -7.04 -1.94
C ARG A 6 -1.97 -6.58 -0.92
N THR A 7 -1.74 -6.88 0.36
CA THR A 7 -2.68 -6.57 1.44
C THR A 7 -1.98 -5.91 2.62
N LEU A 8 -2.53 -4.76 3.06
CA LEU A 8 -2.20 -4.11 4.32
C LEU A 8 -3.41 -4.26 5.25
N LEU A 9 -3.29 -5.10 6.29
CA LEU A 9 -4.37 -5.32 7.25
C LEU A 9 -4.24 -4.40 8.46
N PHE A 10 -5.26 -3.58 8.72
CA PHE A 10 -5.33 -2.73 9.90
C PHE A 10 -5.69 -3.50 11.17
N VAL A 11 -4.97 -3.20 12.25
CA VAL A 11 -5.23 -3.71 13.61
C VAL A 11 -5.20 -2.52 14.57
N PRO A 12 -6.29 -2.23 15.31
CA PRO A 12 -6.29 -1.15 16.30
C PRO A 12 -5.21 -1.36 17.36
N GLY A 13 -4.40 -0.33 17.62
CA GLY A 13 -3.20 -0.43 18.47
C GLY A 13 -3.45 -0.77 19.93
N HIS A 14 -4.68 -0.60 20.43
CA HIS A 14 -5.09 -1.03 21.76
C HIS A 14 -5.57 -2.52 21.80
N ARG A 15 -5.62 -3.21 20.64
CA ARG A 15 -6.16 -4.58 20.51
C ARG A 15 -5.05 -5.58 20.20
N VAL A 16 -4.11 -5.73 21.14
CA VAL A 16 -3.00 -6.70 21.02
C VAL A 16 -3.49 -8.14 20.82
N ASP A 17 -4.68 -8.47 21.37
CA ASP A 17 -5.34 -9.77 21.19
C ASP A 17 -5.73 -10.08 19.74
N TRP A 18 -5.72 -9.08 18.85
CA TRP A 18 -6.01 -9.25 17.43
C TRP A 18 -4.78 -9.52 16.57
N VAL A 19 -3.58 -9.25 17.08
CA VAL A 19 -2.33 -9.42 16.31
C VAL A 19 -2.13 -10.87 15.88
N ASP A 20 -2.32 -11.84 16.78
CA ASP A 20 -2.22 -13.27 16.44
C ASP A 20 -3.25 -13.73 15.41
N LYS A 21 -4.42 -13.11 15.42
CA LYS A 21 -5.44 -13.39 14.40
C LYS A 21 -5.03 -12.78 13.05
N ALA A 22 -4.47 -11.58 13.06
CA ALA A 22 -3.99 -10.90 11.87
C ALA A 22 -2.84 -11.69 11.21
N LEU A 23 -1.88 -12.18 11.97
CA LEU A 23 -0.78 -13.01 11.48
C LEU A 23 -1.25 -14.27 10.73
N LYS A 24 -2.36 -14.87 11.16
CA LYS A 24 -2.93 -16.08 10.55
C LYS A 24 -3.70 -15.82 9.26
N THR A 25 -3.90 -14.57 8.86
CA THR A 25 -4.70 -14.22 7.67
C THR A 25 -3.95 -14.38 6.37
N GLY A 26 -2.60 -14.35 6.40
CA GLY A 26 -1.76 -14.26 5.21
C GLY A 26 -1.69 -12.85 4.62
N ALA A 27 -1.99 -11.80 5.38
CA ALA A 27 -1.75 -10.43 4.97
C ALA A 27 -0.25 -10.19 4.78
N ASP A 28 0.14 -9.47 3.72
CA ASP A 28 1.54 -9.18 3.43
C ASP A 28 2.13 -8.19 4.45
N ALA A 29 1.29 -7.30 5.00
CA ALA A 29 1.69 -6.38 6.07
C ALA A 29 0.56 -6.13 7.07
N ILE A 30 0.92 -5.87 8.32
CA ILE A 30 0.04 -5.43 9.38
C ILE A 30 0.28 -3.94 9.62
N VAL A 31 -0.79 -3.15 9.67
CA VAL A 31 -0.76 -1.74 10.06
C VAL A 31 -1.34 -1.62 11.46
N LEU A 32 -0.48 -1.41 12.44
CA LEU A 32 -0.88 -1.14 13.82
C LEU A 32 -1.34 0.32 13.93
N ASP A 33 -2.58 0.54 14.32
CA ASP A 33 -3.19 1.86 14.25
C ASP A 33 -3.17 2.61 15.59
N LEU A 34 -2.66 3.85 15.58
CA LEU A 34 -2.71 4.78 16.71
C LEU A 34 -3.69 5.95 16.46
N GLU A 35 -4.31 6.01 15.27
CA GLU A 35 -5.18 7.11 14.87
C GLU A 35 -6.66 6.80 15.14
N ASP A 36 -7.48 6.78 14.12
CA ASP A 36 -8.95 6.82 14.21
C ASP A 36 -9.57 5.62 14.93
N SER A 37 -8.98 4.44 14.84
CA SER A 37 -9.51 3.24 15.51
C SER A 37 -9.22 3.17 17.02
N VAL A 38 -8.42 4.10 17.55
CA VAL A 38 -8.05 4.16 18.97
C VAL A 38 -8.77 5.31 19.66
N PRO A 39 -9.61 5.06 20.68
CA PRO A 39 -10.26 6.13 21.45
C PRO A 39 -9.24 7.11 22.03
N SER A 40 -9.59 8.39 22.06
CA SER A 40 -8.67 9.45 22.52
C SER A 40 -8.06 9.21 23.90
N ALA A 41 -8.86 8.63 24.82
CA ALA A 41 -8.41 8.30 26.18
C ALA A 41 -7.40 7.14 26.22
N GLU A 42 -7.35 6.31 25.19
CA GLU A 42 -6.51 5.11 25.14
C GLU A 42 -5.23 5.33 24.33
N LYS A 43 -5.09 6.45 23.59
CA LYS A 43 -3.96 6.70 22.70
C LYS A 43 -2.60 6.65 23.40
N GLU A 44 -2.52 7.15 24.62
CA GLU A 44 -1.27 7.10 25.39
C GLU A 44 -0.86 5.67 25.72
N GLY A 45 -1.78 4.86 26.23
CA GLY A 45 -1.54 3.45 26.54
C GLY A 45 -1.29 2.60 25.29
N ALA A 46 -1.97 2.90 24.20
CA ALA A 46 -1.82 2.17 22.92
C ALA A 46 -0.40 2.23 22.35
N ARG A 47 0.36 3.29 22.58
CA ARG A 47 1.76 3.41 22.12
C ARG A 47 2.64 2.28 22.61
N ALA A 48 2.59 1.98 23.91
CA ALA A 48 3.37 0.88 24.49
C ALA A 48 2.91 -0.48 23.98
N LEU A 49 1.60 -0.66 23.78
CA LEU A 49 1.01 -1.89 23.24
C LEU A 49 1.42 -2.10 21.78
N VAL A 50 1.46 -1.04 20.98
CA VAL A 50 1.94 -1.09 19.59
C VAL A 50 3.41 -1.47 19.54
N ARG A 51 4.27 -0.91 20.41
CA ARG A 51 5.68 -1.31 20.46
C ARG A 51 5.84 -2.80 20.79
N GLN A 52 5.10 -3.30 21.79
CA GLN A 52 5.10 -4.72 22.13
C GLN A 52 4.58 -5.59 20.97
N SER A 53 3.57 -5.12 20.24
CA SER A 53 3.02 -5.83 19.08
C SER A 53 4.03 -5.93 17.94
N ILE A 54 4.85 -4.89 17.70
CA ILE A 54 5.93 -4.93 16.70
C ILE A 54 6.94 -6.03 17.05
N ASP A 55 7.39 -6.07 18.31
CA ASP A 55 8.33 -7.09 18.78
C ASP A 55 7.74 -8.49 18.64
N HIS A 56 6.49 -8.67 19.08
CA HIS A 56 5.78 -9.96 18.99
C HIS A 56 5.61 -10.44 17.53
N ILE A 57 5.26 -9.54 16.59
CA ILE A 57 5.15 -9.89 15.16
C ILE A 57 6.51 -10.38 14.65
N ARG A 58 7.60 -9.67 14.96
CA ARG A 58 8.95 -10.05 14.51
C ARG A 58 9.43 -11.38 15.06
N ASP A 59 9.09 -11.65 16.32
CA ASP A 59 9.43 -12.94 16.96
C ASP A 59 8.60 -14.10 16.38
N THR A 60 7.40 -13.83 15.89
CA THR A 60 6.46 -14.84 15.36
C THR A 60 6.66 -15.07 13.87
N ASP A 61 6.73 -14.02 13.06
CA ASP A 61 6.91 -14.08 11.61
C ASP A 61 7.65 -12.82 11.11
N ALA A 62 8.94 -12.99 10.87
CA ALA A 62 9.80 -11.91 10.37
C ALA A 62 9.51 -11.50 8.91
N SER A 63 8.73 -12.29 8.15
CA SER A 63 8.42 -12.01 6.75
C SER A 63 7.25 -11.03 6.57
N VAL A 64 6.37 -10.91 7.55
CA VAL A 64 5.23 -9.99 7.52
C VAL A 64 5.72 -8.53 7.67
N GLY A 65 5.29 -7.64 6.79
CA GLY A 65 5.56 -6.22 6.92
C GLY A 65 4.89 -5.61 8.16
N VAL A 66 5.58 -4.73 8.87
CA VAL A 66 5.03 -4.04 10.05
C VAL A 66 5.07 -2.54 9.85
N LEU A 67 3.89 -1.95 9.79
CA LEU A 67 3.69 -0.51 9.66
C LEU A 67 2.92 0.02 10.87
N VAL A 68 3.11 1.29 11.20
CA VAL A 68 2.31 1.96 12.23
C VAL A 68 1.63 3.18 11.63
N ARG A 69 0.30 3.27 11.74
CA ARG A 69 -0.40 4.51 11.46
C ARG A 69 -0.35 5.41 12.69
N VAL A 70 0.41 6.49 12.59
CA VAL A 70 0.54 7.49 13.64
C VAL A 70 -0.57 8.55 13.54
N ASN A 71 -0.79 9.32 14.58
CA ASN A 71 -1.68 10.47 14.50
C ASN A 71 -1.08 11.57 13.59
N GLY A 72 -1.92 12.24 12.82
CA GLY A 72 -1.49 13.27 11.88
C GLY A 72 -0.83 14.47 12.55
N LEU A 73 0.01 15.21 11.81
CA LEU A 73 0.81 16.34 12.30
C LEU A 73 -0.01 17.42 13.04
N ALA A 74 -1.24 17.67 12.60
CA ALA A 74 -2.12 18.67 13.19
C ALA A 74 -2.56 18.34 14.62
N THR A 75 -2.54 17.08 15.02
CA THR A 75 -2.98 16.60 16.34
C THR A 75 -1.99 16.91 17.46
N ARG A 76 -0.74 17.19 17.13
CA ARG A 76 0.42 17.30 18.05
C ARG A 76 0.77 15.99 18.77
N LEU A 77 0.17 14.85 18.40
CA LEU A 77 0.47 13.54 18.98
C LEU A 77 1.57 12.80 18.21
N THR A 78 1.82 13.17 16.95
CA THR A 78 2.77 12.52 16.04
C THR A 78 4.15 12.30 16.67
N GLY A 79 4.69 13.31 17.37
CA GLY A 79 6.01 13.20 17.99
C GLY A 79 6.08 12.13 19.06
N ALA A 80 5.06 12.05 19.94
CA ALA A 80 4.99 11.04 20.99
C ALA A 80 4.73 9.63 20.41
N ASP A 81 3.95 9.53 19.32
CA ASP A 81 3.74 8.28 18.62
C ASP A 81 5.06 7.76 18.03
N LEU A 82 5.78 8.61 17.27
CA LEU A 82 7.07 8.25 16.68
C LEU A 82 8.13 7.90 17.73
N GLU A 83 8.20 8.65 18.84
CA GLU A 83 9.10 8.37 19.95
C GLU A 83 8.89 6.94 20.50
N ALA A 84 7.64 6.51 20.60
CA ALA A 84 7.28 5.23 21.18
C ALA A 84 7.50 4.06 20.20
N VAL A 85 7.23 4.24 18.90
CA VAL A 85 7.14 3.10 17.96
C VAL A 85 8.37 2.97 17.06
N VAL A 86 9.10 4.05 16.78
CA VAL A 86 10.30 3.98 15.94
C VAL A 86 11.40 3.21 16.64
N GLY A 87 11.82 2.12 16.04
CA GLY A 87 12.83 1.22 16.59
C GLY A 87 13.01 -0.01 15.71
N PRO A 88 13.87 -0.95 16.10
CA PRO A 88 14.06 -2.22 15.40
C PRO A 88 12.74 -2.95 15.18
N GLY A 89 12.61 -3.61 14.04
CA GLY A 89 11.42 -4.39 13.71
C GLY A 89 10.29 -3.61 13.02
N LEU A 90 10.33 -2.28 12.98
CA LEU A 90 9.39 -1.47 12.20
C LEU A 90 9.89 -1.29 10.77
N ASP A 91 9.03 -1.43 9.76
CA ASP A 91 9.38 -1.21 8.34
C ASP A 91 9.00 0.19 7.85
N GLY A 92 7.98 0.78 8.43
CA GLY A 92 7.55 2.10 8.00
C GLY A 92 6.39 2.69 8.76
N ILE A 93 6.06 3.91 8.38
CA ILE A 93 5.00 4.72 8.96
C ILE A 93 3.88 4.91 7.94
N PHE A 94 2.67 4.62 8.34
CA PHE A 94 1.48 5.04 7.62
C PHE A 94 1.17 6.48 8.07
N ALA A 95 1.43 7.45 7.19
CA ALA A 95 1.37 8.87 7.49
C ALA A 95 0.04 9.49 7.02
N PRO A 96 -0.94 9.70 7.92
CA PRO A 96 -2.23 10.25 7.55
C PRO A 96 -2.18 11.76 7.34
N LYS A 97 -3.18 12.30 6.65
CA LYS A 97 -3.44 13.74 6.50
C LYS A 97 -2.23 14.52 5.96
N VAL A 98 -1.47 13.91 5.05
CA VAL A 98 -0.39 14.56 4.30
C VAL A 98 -1.02 15.28 3.11
N GLU A 99 -0.92 16.60 3.09
CA GLU A 99 -1.55 17.45 2.07
C GLU A 99 -0.56 18.09 1.11
N ARG A 100 0.71 18.18 1.51
CA ARG A 100 1.78 18.87 0.76
C ARG A 100 3.13 18.20 0.93
N ALA A 101 4.03 18.44 0.00
CA ALA A 101 5.43 18.02 0.11
C ALA A 101 6.09 18.45 1.44
N THR A 102 5.75 19.64 1.94
CA THR A 102 6.27 20.15 3.21
C THR A 102 5.85 19.32 4.43
N ASP A 103 4.72 18.62 4.38
CA ASP A 103 4.31 17.73 5.46
C ASP A 103 5.18 16.47 5.48
N VAL A 104 5.53 15.94 4.29
CA VAL A 104 6.51 14.84 4.17
C VAL A 104 7.85 15.24 4.77
N LEU A 105 8.35 16.44 4.47
CA LEU A 105 9.62 16.93 5.02
C LEU A 105 9.58 17.12 6.55
N ARG A 106 8.42 17.45 7.11
CA ARG A 106 8.23 17.48 8.57
C ARG A 106 8.30 16.08 9.19
N TYR A 107 7.66 15.09 8.54
CA TYR A 107 7.81 13.70 8.95
C TYR A 107 9.27 13.23 8.84
N ASP A 108 10.00 13.61 7.77
CA ASP A 108 11.41 13.26 7.59
C ASP A 108 12.28 13.78 8.76
N ALA A 109 12.09 15.03 9.15
CA ALA A 109 12.85 15.62 10.24
C ALA A 109 12.61 14.89 11.58
N LEU A 110 11.36 14.53 11.88
CA LEU A 110 11.00 13.76 13.07
C LEU A 110 11.55 12.34 12.99
N LEU A 111 11.37 11.67 11.84
CA LEU A 111 11.77 10.29 11.67
C LEU A 111 13.29 10.13 11.74
N ASP A 112 14.04 11.03 11.10
CA ASP A 112 15.51 11.07 11.19
C ASP A 112 16.02 11.23 12.63
N HIS A 113 15.32 12.02 13.45
CA HIS A 113 15.64 12.18 14.87
C HIS A 113 15.44 10.87 15.63
N PHE A 114 14.27 10.25 15.50
CA PHE A 114 13.92 9.04 16.25
C PHE A 114 14.66 7.79 15.74
N GLU A 115 14.93 7.67 14.44
CA GLU A 115 15.75 6.59 13.91
C GLU A 115 17.16 6.61 14.52
N ARG A 116 17.81 7.78 14.55
CA ARG A 116 19.13 7.91 15.17
C ARG A 116 19.11 7.62 16.66
N ARG A 117 18.07 8.09 17.35
CA ARG A 117 17.95 7.89 18.80
C ARG A 117 17.68 6.44 19.18
N ASN A 118 16.85 5.75 18.42
CA ASN A 118 16.32 4.43 18.77
C ASN A 118 16.97 3.27 18.00
N GLY A 119 18.02 3.56 17.21
CA GLY A 119 18.77 2.53 16.48
C GLY A 119 18.00 1.88 15.31
N ALA A 120 17.07 2.60 14.71
CA ALA A 120 16.39 2.21 13.49
C ALA A 120 16.98 2.93 12.28
N SER A 121 16.66 2.47 11.08
CA SER A 121 17.01 3.14 9.82
C SER A 121 16.18 2.63 8.66
N GLY A 122 16.02 3.49 7.64
CA GLY A 122 15.41 3.09 6.37
C GLY A 122 13.90 2.94 6.41
N LEU A 123 13.24 3.49 7.43
CA LEU A 123 11.78 3.48 7.50
C LEU A 123 11.17 4.27 6.35
N GLN A 124 10.08 3.75 5.80
CA GLN A 124 9.39 4.33 4.65
C GLN A 124 7.97 4.78 5.00
N TYR A 125 7.39 5.58 4.12
CA TYR A 125 6.01 6.05 4.26
C TYR A 125 5.06 5.30 3.34
N VAL A 126 3.89 4.96 3.89
CA VAL A 126 2.65 4.73 3.14
C VAL A 126 1.75 5.94 3.39
N ILE A 127 1.38 6.65 2.34
CA ILE A 127 0.62 7.90 2.44
C ILE A 127 -0.78 7.71 1.83
N PRO A 128 -1.86 7.76 2.64
CA PRO A 128 -3.21 7.82 2.11
C PRO A 128 -3.47 9.20 1.50
N VAL A 129 -4.00 9.22 0.28
CA VAL A 129 -4.46 10.46 -0.37
C VAL A 129 -5.94 10.62 -0.03
N GLU A 130 -6.23 11.30 1.07
CA GLU A 130 -7.56 11.29 1.69
C GLU A 130 -8.19 12.67 1.85
N THR A 131 -7.56 13.72 1.28
CA THR A 131 -8.08 15.09 1.26
C THR A 131 -7.98 15.70 -0.14
N VAL A 132 -8.80 16.70 -0.43
CA VAL A 132 -8.75 17.42 -1.72
C VAL A 132 -7.37 18.06 -1.96
N PRO A 133 -6.74 18.75 -0.98
CA PRO A 133 -5.37 19.24 -1.14
C PRO A 133 -4.37 18.13 -1.46
N ALA A 134 -4.47 16.96 -0.80
CA ALA A 134 -3.59 15.82 -1.07
C ALA A 134 -3.73 15.31 -2.52
N ILE A 135 -4.96 15.25 -3.07
CA ILE A 135 -5.20 14.88 -4.46
C ILE A 135 -4.56 15.89 -5.41
N GLN A 136 -4.71 17.19 -5.14
CA GLN A 136 -4.14 18.24 -5.98
C GLN A 136 -2.61 18.18 -5.99
N ASN A 137 -1.98 17.86 -4.86
CA ASN A 137 -0.54 17.86 -4.66
C ASN A 137 0.08 16.43 -4.69
N CYS A 138 -0.65 15.40 -5.09
CA CYS A 138 -0.19 14.01 -4.97
C CYS A 138 1.15 13.73 -5.67
N ARG A 139 1.43 14.41 -6.80
CA ARG A 139 2.71 14.31 -7.50
C ARG A 139 3.85 14.85 -6.65
N GLU A 140 3.68 16.04 -6.06
CA GLU A 140 4.71 16.68 -5.22
C GLU A 140 4.93 15.88 -3.94
N ILE A 141 3.88 15.33 -3.36
CA ILE A 141 3.95 14.44 -2.19
C ILE A 141 4.75 13.18 -2.53
N ALA A 142 4.43 12.53 -3.66
CA ALA A 142 5.11 11.30 -4.09
C ALA A 142 6.62 11.48 -4.32
N LEU A 143 7.04 12.67 -4.76
CA LEU A 143 8.43 13.01 -5.06
C LEU A 143 9.16 13.73 -3.91
N ALA A 144 8.49 14.02 -2.80
CA ALA A 144 9.04 14.86 -1.74
C ALA A 144 10.21 14.23 -0.98
N SER A 145 10.25 12.90 -0.89
CA SER A 145 11.26 12.18 -0.13
C SER A 145 11.47 10.77 -0.71
N PRO A 146 12.70 10.24 -0.72
CA PRO A 146 12.96 8.86 -1.07
C PRO A 146 12.34 7.85 -0.07
N ARG A 147 11.85 8.33 1.06
CA ARG A 147 11.12 7.52 2.05
C ARG A 147 9.68 7.25 1.64
N VAL A 148 9.10 7.99 0.69
CA VAL A 148 7.76 7.69 0.19
C VAL A 148 7.83 6.39 -0.61
N GLY A 149 7.32 5.31 -0.04
CA GLY A 149 7.35 3.97 -0.64
C GLY A 149 6.04 3.58 -1.30
N ALA A 150 4.92 4.13 -0.82
CA ALA A 150 3.60 3.85 -1.36
C ALA A 150 2.61 4.99 -1.13
N MET A 151 1.60 5.07 -2.00
CA MET A 151 0.42 5.91 -1.77
C MET A 151 -0.86 5.10 -1.98
N ILE A 152 -1.93 5.51 -1.27
CA ILE A 152 -3.24 4.87 -1.37
C ILE A 152 -4.20 5.79 -2.11
N GLY A 153 -4.84 5.25 -3.15
CA GLY A 153 -5.82 5.97 -3.96
C GLY A 153 -7.12 6.23 -3.21
N PRO A 154 -7.74 7.41 -3.41
CA PRO A 154 -8.92 7.87 -2.68
C PRO A 154 -10.21 7.27 -3.24
N THR A 155 -10.84 6.34 -2.51
CA THR A 155 -12.07 5.69 -3.03
C THR A 155 -12.92 4.96 -1.97
N ALA A 156 -12.87 5.31 -0.70
CA ALA A 156 -13.72 4.67 0.31
C ALA A 156 -15.10 5.34 0.41
N GLU A 157 -16.13 4.56 0.73
CA GLU A 157 -17.54 4.98 0.71
C GLU A 157 -17.85 6.06 1.76
N HIS A 158 -17.34 5.88 2.98
CA HIS A 158 -17.61 6.77 4.12
C HIS A 158 -16.36 7.44 4.69
N ALA A 159 -15.22 7.32 4.01
CA ALA A 159 -13.98 7.93 4.44
C ALA A 159 -13.97 9.47 4.22
N ASP A 160 -12.95 10.12 4.77
CA ASP A 160 -12.77 11.57 4.70
C ASP A 160 -12.91 12.15 3.30
N ILE A 161 -12.39 11.45 2.30
CA ILE A 161 -12.43 11.91 0.92
C ILE A 161 -13.86 11.98 0.37
N ALA A 162 -14.74 11.04 0.72
CA ALA A 162 -16.14 11.07 0.30
C ALA A 162 -16.86 12.29 0.88
N ARG A 163 -16.57 12.62 2.14
CA ARG A 163 -17.10 13.82 2.81
C ARG A 163 -16.59 15.10 2.17
N GLU A 164 -15.29 15.18 1.83
CA GLU A 164 -14.69 16.39 1.27
C GLU A 164 -15.11 16.67 -0.18
N VAL A 165 -15.16 15.63 -1.00
CA VAL A 165 -15.51 15.76 -2.42
C VAL A 165 -17.02 15.78 -2.62
N GLY A 166 -17.77 15.07 -1.76
CA GLY A 166 -19.24 15.01 -1.80
C GLY A 166 -19.78 14.08 -2.89
N PHE A 167 -19.02 13.06 -3.31
CA PHE A 167 -19.53 12.07 -4.25
C PHE A 167 -20.46 11.05 -3.57
N GLU A 168 -21.37 10.49 -4.34
CA GLU A 168 -22.12 9.29 -3.96
C GLU A 168 -21.37 8.07 -4.46
N PHE A 169 -20.98 7.19 -3.54
CA PHE A 169 -20.21 5.99 -3.86
C PHE A 169 -21.05 5.01 -4.69
N THR A 170 -20.46 4.51 -5.77
CA THR A 170 -21.00 3.41 -6.55
C THR A 170 -20.01 2.26 -6.66
N PRO A 171 -20.47 0.98 -6.72
CA PRO A 171 -19.56 -0.16 -6.93
C PRO A 171 -18.75 -0.05 -8.21
N GLU A 172 -19.27 0.59 -9.24
CA GLU A 172 -18.62 0.87 -10.53
C GLU A 172 -17.47 1.87 -10.40
N GLY A 173 -17.54 2.77 -9.42
CA GLY A 173 -16.46 3.69 -9.03
C GLY A 173 -16.07 4.71 -10.10
N LEU A 174 -16.99 5.10 -10.98
CA LEU A 174 -16.74 6.12 -12.02
C LEU A 174 -16.56 7.51 -11.41
N GLU A 175 -17.26 7.81 -10.31
CA GLU A 175 -17.18 9.08 -9.58
C GLU A 175 -15.79 9.32 -8.99
N THR A 176 -15.04 8.25 -8.69
CA THR A 176 -13.67 8.32 -8.15
C THR A 176 -12.58 8.03 -9.18
N LEU A 177 -12.92 7.71 -10.44
CA LEU A 177 -11.97 7.29 -11.47
C LEU A 177 -10.86 8.32 -11.69
N TYR A 178 -11.21 9.60 -11.81
CA TYR A 178 -10.22 10.67 -11.98
C TYR A 178 -9.27 10.77 -10.77
N LEU A 179 -9.83 10.72 -9.56
CA LEU A 179 -9.07 10.84 -8.31
C LEU A 179 -8.04 9.71 -8.21
N ARG A 180 -8.48 8.47 -8.45
CA ARG A 180 -7.63 7.27 -8.44
C ARG A 180 -6.57 7.32 -9.53
N SER A 181 -6.93 7.67 -10.76
CA SER A 181 -6.02 7.77 -11.89
C SER A 181 -4.92 8.79 -11.64
N ARG A 182 -5.26 9.94 -11.05
CA ARG A 182 -4.30 10.99 -10.72
C ARG A 182 -3.23 10.50 -9.73
N VAL A 183 -3.64 9.82 -8.65
CA VAL A 183 -2.72 9.25 -7.67
C VAL A 183 -1.87 8.14 -8.28
N LEU A 184 -2.48 7.28 -9.10
CA LEU A 184 -1.75 6.22 -9.80
C LEU A 184 -0.64 6.77 -10.70
N LEU A 185 -0.90 7.84 -11.47
CA LEU A 185 0.10 8.48 -12.31
C LEU A 185 1.24 9.07 -11.48
N ALA A 186 0.94 9.71 -10.35
CA ALA A 186 1.96 10.22 -9.43
C ALA A 186 2.85 9.09 -8.88
N CYS A 187 2.25 7.97 -8.48
CA CYS A 187 3.01 6.78 -8.05
C CYS A 187 3.91 6.22 -9.16
N ARG A 188 3.42 6.18 -10.40
CA ARG A 188 4.21 5.68 -11.55
C ARG A 188 5.39 6.58 -11.87
N GLU A 189 5.21 7.90 -11.86
CA GLU A 189 6.30 8.87 -12.06
C GLU A 189 7.37 8.76 -10.98
N ALA A 190 6.95 8.60 -9.72
CA ALA A 190 7.86 8.47 -8.57
C ALA A 190 8.48 7.06 -8.44
N GLY A 191 8.00 6.06 -9.21
CA GLY A 191 8.47 4.67 -9.09
C GLY A 191 8.07 3.98 -7.78
N ILE A 192 6.99 4.43 -7.15
CA ILE A 192 6.51 3.92 -5.85
C ILE A 192 5.30 3.00 -6.00
N HIS A 193 4.99 2.25 -4.94
CA HIS A 193 3.87 1.32 -4.92
C HIS A 193 2.52 2.05 -4.83
N ALA A 194 1.54 1.60 -5.64
CA ALA A 194 0.19 2.15 -5.65
C ALA A 194 -0.80 1.13 -5.08
N LEU A 195 -1.47 1.50 -4.00
CA LEU A 195 -2.50 0.72 -3.33
C LEU A 195 -3.87 1.35 -3.54
N THR A 196 -4.93 0.56 -3.67
CA THR A 196 -6.29 1.08 -3.61
C THR A 196 -6.79 1.13 -2.16
N ALA A 197 -7.84 1.92 -1.91
CA ALA A 197 -8.43 2.05 -0.59
C ALA A 197 -9.16 0.77 -0.15
N LEU A 198 -9.76 0.84 1.03
CA LEU A 198 -10.45 -0.25 1.69
C LEU A 198 -11.89 -0.44 1.14
N TRP A 199 -12.47 -1.61 1.43
CA TRP A 199 -13.88 -1.93 1.26
C TRP A 199 -14.56 -1.97 2.62
N GLU A 200 -15.66 -1.24 2.80
CA GLU A 200 -16.26 -1.03 4.12
C GLU A 200 -17.36 -2.05 4.45
N ARG A 201 -17.92 -2.74 3.44
CA ARG A 201 -19.00 -3.73 3.62
C ARG A 201 -18.38 -5.09 3.97
N LEU A 202 -18.27 -5.39 5.26
CA LEU A 202 -17.46 -6.51 5.79
C LEU A 202 -17.89 -7.90 5.29
N GLU A 203 -19.16 -8.11 5.03
CA GLU A 203 -19.70 -9.41 4.60
C GLU A 203 -19.89 -9.52 3.08
N ASP A 204 -19.77 -8.41 2.34
CA ASP A 204 -19.92 -8.38 0.88
C ASP A 204 -18.58 -8.67 0.18
N LEU A 205 -18.23 -9.95 0.12
CA LEU A 205 -16.97 -10.40 -0.49
C LEU A 205 -17.00 -10.36 -2.03
N ASP A 206 -18.17 -10.46 -2.66
CA ASP A 206 -18.32 -10.34 -4.11
C ASP A 206 -18.14 -8.89 -4.57
N GLY A 207 -18.73 -7.94 -3.85
CA GLY A 207 -18.48 -6.52 -4.05
C GLY A 207 -17.03 -6.14 -3.83
N LEU A 208 -16.39 -6.65 -2.77
CA LEU A 208 -14.95 -6.49 -2.53
C LEU A 208 -14.13 -7.00 -3.72
N ARG A 209 -14.42 -8.19 -4.25
CA ARG A 209 -13.71 -8.75 -5.40
C ARG A 209 -13.82 -7.84 -6.62
N THR A 210 -15.04 -7.43 -6.97
CA THR A 210 -15.30 -6.54 -8.11
C THR A 210 -14.54 -5.24 -7.97
N PHE A 211 -14.56 -4.63 -6.78
CA PHE A 211 -13.86 -3.40 -6.48
C PHE A 211 -12.32 -3.55 -6.57
N ALA A 212 -11.78 -4.64 -6.03
CA ALA A 212 -10.35 -4.94 -6.09
C ALA A 212 -9.89 -5.22 -7.53
N GLU A 213 -10.66 -5.98 -8.31
CA GLU A 213 -10.39 -6.25 -9.72
C GLU A 213 -10.37 -4.98 -10.56
N PHE A 214 -11.31 -4.06 -10.33
CA PHE A 214 -11.30 -2.76 -10.99
C PHE A 214 -10.06 -1.94 -10.60
N GLY A 215 -9.67 -1.94 -9.32
CA GLY A 215 -8.41 -1.33 -8.88
C GLY A 215 -7.20 -1.93 -9.61
N ARG A 216 -7.13 -3.25 -9.71
CA ARG A 216 -6.06 -3.96 -10.45
C ARG A 216 -6.06 -3.60 -11.95
N GLN A 217 -7.22 -3.51 -12.59
CA GLN A 217 -7.36 -3.11 -14.00
C GLN A 217 -6.84 -1.70 -14.25
N LEU A 218 -7.08 -0.76 -13.33
CA LEU A 218 -6.53 0.59 -13.39
C LEU A 218 -5.00 0.61 -13.26
N GLY A 219 -4.42 -0.36 -12.54
CA GLY A 219 -2.98 -0.47 -12.35
C GLY A 219 -2.52 -0.46 -10.89
N PHE A 220 -3.41 -0.43 -9.90
CA PHE A 220 -3.04 -0.64 -8.51
C PHE A 220 -2.49 -2.06 -8.32
N ARG A 221 -1.69 -2.26 -7.28
CA ARG A 221 -0.98 -3.52 -7.02
C ARG A 221 -1.27 -4.12 -5.66
N GLY A 222 -2.23 -3.57 -4.94
CA GLY A 222 -2.66 -4.04 -3.63
C GLY A 222 -3.77 -3.16 -3.08
N MET A 223 -4.24 -3.51 -1.90
CA MET A 223 -5.39 -2.90 -1.26
C MET A 223 -5.25 -2.90 0.26
N VAL A 224 -5.85 -1.91 0.90
CA VAL A 224 -6.00 -1.86 2.36
C VAL A 224 -7.16 -2.75 2.80
N ALA A 225 -6.98 -3.51 3.88
CA ALA A 225 -7.99 -4.33 4.51
C ALA A 225 -8.25 -3.88 5.96
N ILE A 226 -9.51 -3.83 6.36
CA ILE A 226 -9.96 -3.53 7.73
C ILE A 226 -10.58 -4.76 8.42
N HIS A 227 -10.66 -5.88 7.71
CA HIS A 227 -11.22 -7.11 8.24
C HIS A 227 -10.45 -8.35 7.74
N PRO A 228 -10.19 -9.35 8.61
CA PRO A 228 -9.46 -10.58 8.23
C PRO A 228 -10.05 -11.33 7.03
N LYS A 229 -11.36 -11.40 6.89
CA LYS A 229 -12.04 -12.06 5.76
C LYS A 229 -11.67 -11.47 4.39
N HIS A 230 -11.31 -10.18 4.35
CA HIS A 230 -10.96 -9.49 3.11
C HIS A 230 -9.61 -9.93 2.54
N VAL A 231 -8.67 -10.34 3.42
CA VAL A 231 -7.29 -10.65 3.06
C VAL A 231 -7.20 -11.70 1.96
N VAL A 232 -7.95 -12.79 2.09
CA VAL A 232 -7.93 -13.90 1.12
C VAL A 232 -8.39 -13.43 -0.26
N VAL A 233 -9.48 -12.65 -0.33
CA VAL A 233 -10.01 -12.12 -1.59
C VAL A 233 -9.02 -11.14 -2.23
N ILE A 234 -8.44 -10.23 -1.45
CA ILE A 234 -7.47 -9.25 -1.93
C ILE A 234 -6.20 -9.94 -2.43
N ASN A 235 -5.66 -10.88 -1.67
CA ASN A 235 -4.48 -11.62 -2.07
C ASN A 235 -4.71 -12.39 -3.36
N ASP A 236 -5.87 -13.03 -3.52
CA ASP A 236 -6.24 -13.74 -4.75
C ASP A 236 -6.27 -12.77 -5.95
N VAL A 237 -6.97 -11.64 -5.82
CA VAL A 237 -7.08 -10.66 -6.91
C VAL A 237 -5.74 -10.05 -7.31
N PHE A 238 -4.88 -9.71 -6.36
CA PHE A 238 -3.60 -9.05 -6.65
C PHE A 238 -2.42 -10.02 -6.88
N SER A 239 -2.63 -11.32 -6.77
CA SER A 239 -1.63 -12.33 -7.15
C SER A 239 -1.60 -12.56 -8.64
N ALA A 240 -0.42 -12.91 -9.15
CA ALA A 240 -0.27 -13.40 -10.52
C ALA A 240 -0.80 -14.82 -10.62
N THR A 241 -1.61 -15.12 -11.64
CA THR A 241 -2.04 -16.49 -11.93
C THR A 241 -0.96 -17.28 -12.66
N ALA A 242 -0.99 -18.61 -12.53
CA ALA A 242 -0.07 -19.49 -13.26
C ALA A 242 -0.12 -19.25 -14.77
N ASP A 243 -1.34 -19.09 -15.33
CA ASP A 243 -1.54 -18.82 -16.75
C ASP A 243 -0.92 -17.49 -17.20
N GLN A 244 -1.00 -16.45 -16.34
CA GLN A 244 -0.37 -15.16 -16.61
C GLN A 244 1.16 -15.26 -16.60
N ILE A 245 1.72 -16.01 -15.64
CA ILE A 245 3.16 -16.23 -15.54
C ILE A 245 3.63 -16.98 -16.80
N GLU A 246 2.99 -18.11 -17.16
CA GLU A 246 3.30 -18.86 -18.36
C GLU A 246 3.22 -18.01 -19.62
N PHE A 247 2.15 -17.21 -19.74
CA PHE A 247 1.97 -16.33 -20.88
C PHE A 247 3.11 -15.33 -21.06
N TYR A 248 3.50 -14.65 -20.00
CA TYR A 248 4.56 -13.64 -20.07
C TYR A 248 5.95 -14.27 -20.18
N GLU A 249 6.23 -15.41 -19.54
CA GLU A 249 7.50 -16.13 -19.71
C GLU A 249 7.65 -16.65 -21.16
N GLY A 250 6.59 -17.19 -21.73
CA GLY A 250 6.58 -17.62 -23.12
C GLY A 250 6.74 -16.44 -24.10
N MET A 251 6.16 -15.27 -23.79
CA MET A 251 6.34 -14.05 -24.58
C MET A 251 7.82 -13.58 -24.58
N VAL A 252 8.46 -13.56 -23.41
CA VAL A 252 9.87 -13.19 -23.27
C VAL A 252 10.74 -14.16 -24.08
N THR A 253 10.55 -15.46 -23.90
CA THR A 253 11.30 -16.50 -24.61
C THR A 253 11.15 -16.40 -26.13
N ALA A 254 9.92 -16.17 -26.60
CA ALA A 254 9.64 -16.05 -28.04
C ALA A 254 10.29 -14.78 -28.64
N TYR A 255 10.27 -13.67 -27.90
CA TYR A 255 10.92 -12.43 -28.36
C TYR A 255 12.44 -12.57 -28.39
N ASP A 256 13.07 -13.16 -27.39
CA ASP A 256 14.53 -13.39 -27.35
C ASP A 256 15.00 -14.24 -28.54
N ALA A 257 14.23 -15.30 -28.88
CA ALA A 257 14.51 -16.13 -30.05
C ALA A 257 14.40 -15.36 -31.38
N ALA A 258 13.37 -14.51 -31.52
CA ALA A 258 13.19 -13.68 -32.71
C ALA A 258 14.27 -12.62 -32.85
N ALA A 259 14.65 -11.97 -31.73
CA ALA A 259 15.73 -10.98 -31.71
C ALA A 259 17.09 -11.59 -32.09
N ALA A 260 17.38 -12.81 -31.61
CA ALA A 260 18.60 -13.55 -32.00
C ALA A 260 18.61 -13.90 -33.49
N ALA A 261 17.43 -14.04 -34.12
CA ALA A 261 17.27 -14.24 -35.57
C ALA A 261 17.22 -12.92 -36.38
N GLY A 262 17.43 -11.77 -35.72
CA GLY A 262 17.44 -10.45 -36.35
C GLY A 262 16.06 -9.82 -36.58
N ALA A 263 15.00 -10.36 -35.96
CA ALA A 263 13.64 -9.81 -36.07
C ALA A 263 13.32 -8.88 -34.88
N GLY A 264 12.77 -7.68 -35.15
CA GLY A 264 12.34 -6.71 -34.12
C GLY A 264 10.92 -6.91 -33.62
N ALA A 265 10.13 -7.77 -34.28
CA ALA A 265 8.75 -8.09 -33.93
C ALA A 265 8.38 -9.49 -34.39
N LEU A 266 7.37 -10.09 -33.74
CA LEU A 266 6.89 -11.43 -34.09
C LEU A 266 5.41 -11.60 -33.73
N ARG A 267 4.84 -12.76 -34.11
CA ARG A 267 3.50 -13.17 -33.68
C ARG A 267 3.61 -14.18 -32.52
N TYR A 268 2.99 -13.87 -31.37
CA TYR A 268 2.93 -14.77 -30.22
C TYR A 268 1.49 -14.95 -29.76
N ARG A 269 1.01 -16.20 -29.71
CA ARG A 269 -0.38 -16.57 -29.33
C ARG A 269 -1.45 -15.67 -30.00
N GLY A 270 -1.24 -15.33 -31.28
CA GLY A 270 -2.16 -14.49 -32.04
C GLY A 270 -1.93 -12.98 -31.95
N LEU A 271 -1.08 -12.53 -31.05
CA LEU A 271 -0.75 -11.11 -30.85
C LEU A 271 0.49 -10.71 -31.67
N HIS A 272 0.49 -9.49 -32.18
CA HIS A 272 1.72 -8.82 -32.62
C HIS A 272 2.48 -8.33 -31.39
N ILE A 273 3.73 -8.74 -31.24
CA ILE A 273 4.60 -8.31 -30.15
C ILE A 273 5.90 -7.71 -30.70
N ASP A 274 6.39 -6.69 -29.99
CA ASP A 274 7.64 -5.98 -30.26
C ASP A 274 8.41 -5.72 -28.96
N LYS A 275 9.43 -4.88 -29.01
CA LYS A 275 10.26 -4.53 -27.84
C LYS A 275 9.45 -3.94 -26.68
N ALA A 276 8.41 -3.15 -26.93
CA ALA A 276 7.59 -2.56 -25.86
C ALA A 276 6.80 -3.64 -25.11
N HIS A 277 6.30 -4.64 -25.81
CA HIS A 277 5.60 -5.79 -25.20
C HIS A 277 6.56 -6.66 -24.37
N TYR A 278 7.78 -6.87 -24.88
CA TYR A 278 8.85 -7.57 -24.16
C TYR A 278 9.19 -6.87 -22.85
N ASP A 279 9.46 -5.56 -22.90
CA ASP A 279 9.80 -4.78 -21.70
C ASP A 279 8.69 -4.79 -20.66
N LYS A 280 7.43 -4.70 -21.11
CA LYS A 280 6.26 -4.87 -20.26
C LYS A 280 6.21 -6.25 -19.61
N ALA A 281 6.48 -7.32 -20.37
CA ALA A 281 6.46 -8.69 -19.85
C ALA A 281 7.54 -8.90 -18.79
N VAL A 282 8.76 -8.45 -19.04
CA VAL A 282 9.89 -8.54 -18.09
C VAL A 282 9.56 -7.79 -16.79
N LEU A 283 9.08 -6.55 -16.89
CA LEU A 283 8.69 -5.76 -15.71
C LEU A 283 7.55 -6.41 -14.93
N TRP A 284 6.57 -6.98 -15.63
CA TRP A 284 5.44 -7.66 -15.01
C TRP A 284 5.89 -8.91 -14.25
N LEU A 285 6.74 -9.74 -14.86
CA LEU A 285 7.30 -10.95 -14.22
C LEU A 285 8.15 -10.61 -13.00
N ASP A 286 8.99 -9.56 -13.06
CA ASP A 286 9.77 -9.12 -11.91
C ASP A 286 8.85 -8.70 -10.74
N THR A 287 7.79 -7.95 -11.04
CA THR A 287 6.79 -7.52 -10.04
C THR A 287 6.07 -8.73 -9.43
N ALA A 288 5.65 -9.70 -10.25
CA ALA A 288 4.98 -10.92 -9.80
C ALA A 288 5.88 -11.77 -8.87
N ARG A 289 7.16 -11.90 -9.23
CA ARG A 289 8.15 -12.64 -8.42
C ARG A 289 8.45 -11.96 -7.07
N ARG A 290 8.43 -10.63 -7.02
CA ARG A 290 8.61 -9.89 -5.76
C ARG A 290 7.40 -10.02 -4.83
N ALA A 291 6.18 -10.06 -5.38
CA ALA A 291 4.96 -10.23 -4.61
C ALA A 291 4.72 -11.67 -4.12
N ALA A 292 5.45 -12.65 -4.65
CA ALA A 292 5.38 -14.07 -4.26
C ALA A 292 6.39 -14.44 -3.14
N ARG A 293 7.26 -13.51 -2.76
CA ARG A 293 8.25 -13.67 -1.68
C ARG A 293 7.72 -13.19 -0.36
#